data_2b5aa348e92f501f7e38fa62dd460cdc
#
_entry.id   2b5aa348e92f501f7e38fa62dd460cdc
#
_cell.length_a   1.000
_cell.length_b   1.000
_cell.length_c   1.000
_cell.angle_alpha   90.00
_cell.angle_beta   90.00
_cell.angle_gamma   90.00
#
_symmetry.space_group_name_H-M   'P 1'
#
loop_
_entity.id
_entity.type
_entity.pdbx_description
1 polymer ?
#
loop_
_entity_poly.entity_id
_entity_poly.type
_entity_poly.pdbx_seq_one_letter_code
_entity_poly.pdbx_strand_id
1 'polypeptide(L)'
;MRGINLRRLCAILAAVGFALPLQAEDDRGWNFAARFSGSSNSSGVVLKADPSLDYRFNRYFQTYAGLPVYFVNESSTSTISSAGFVNGIGNGYVGFRLGVDNPAVNFASNLVFTAPTGNKDKGFSTGRATVDWTNSFSRKFSAVTPFGSVGVANTISDTSFFVRPFSSLGLVGHFEGGATVSVSRFVDLGGSAYGVRASGQQKIFSKVLKHQATSTPGSSNSSGQGKGKNRVFETSSETVGSADIANDHGFSTWLGINPRSNVDFQIGYSRSATYELDTLFFGVGFRFGK
;
A
#
# COMPACT_ATOMS: atom_id res chain seq x y z
N MET A 1 12.68 31.31 10.48
CA MET A 1 12.50 29.84 10.57
C MET A 1 13.87 29.20 10.79
N ARG A 2 14.13 28.65 11.98
CA ARG A 2 15.42 28.02 12.32
C ARG A 2 15.45 26.63 11.68
N GLY A 3 16.38 26.42 10.74
CA GLY A 3 16.58 25.13 10.09
C GLY A 3 16.96 24.03 11.11
N ILE A 4 16.23 22.93 11.07
CA ILE A 4 16.52 21.74 11.87
C ILE A 4 17.85 21.17 11.35
N ASN A 5 18.84 21.11 12.23
CA ASN A 5 20.20 20.70 11.89
C ASN A 5 20.21 19.17 11.69
N LEU A 6 20.32 18.71 10.45
CA LEU A 6 20.31 17.29 10.03
C LEU A 6 21.27 16.42 10.87
N ARG A 7 22.41 16.99 11.30
CA ARG A 7 23.37 16.32 12.18
C ARG A 7 22.81 15.99 13.58
N ARG A 8 21.88 16.82 14.11
CA ARG A 8 21.23 16.56 15.40
C ARG A 8 20.15 15.46 15.28
N LEU A 9 19.48 15.40 14.14
CA LEU A 9 18.50 14.33 13.86
C LEU A 9 19.18 12.96 13.75
N CYS A 10 20.32 12.89 13.06
CA CYS A 10 21.13 11.65 12.96
C CYS A 10 21.72 11.23 14.31
N ALA A 11 22.10 12.18 15.17
CA ALA A 11 22.62 11.87 16.50
C ALA A 11 21.55 11.35 17.45
N ILE A 12 20.31 11.82 17.36
CA ILE A 12 19.18 11.32 18.16
C ILE A 12 18.78 9.91 17.70
N LEU A 13 18.77 9.63 16.39
CA LEU A 13 18.54 8.28 15.84
C LEU A 13 19.64 7.29 16.24
N ALA A 14 20.90 7.71 16.26
CA ALA A 14 22.02 6.89 16.73
C ALA A 14 21.96 6.61 18.24
N ALA A 15 21.55 7.60 19.05
CA ALA A 15 21.47 7.46 20.51
C ALA A 15 20.37 6.51 20.97
N VAL A 16 19.25 6.45 20.24
CA VAL A 16 18.15 5.51 20.53
C VAL A 16 18.55 4.06 20.19
N GLY A 17 19.42 3.86 19.19
CA GLY A 17 19.90 2.52 18.81
C GLY A 17 20.89 1.88 19.81
N PHE A 18 21.55 2.68 20.64
CA PHE A 18 22.58 2.17 21.57
C PHE A 18 22.09 1.89 23.02
N ALA A 19 20.89 2.27 23.37
CA ALA A 19 20.38 2.17 24.73
C ALA A 19 19.50 0.93 25.00
N LEU A 20 19.40 0.01 24.03
CA LEU A 20 18.59 -1.20 24.22
C LEU A 20 19.43 -2.34 24.82
N PRO A 21 19.04 -2.93 25.96
CA PRO A 21 19.75 -4.06 26.53
C PRO A 21 19.65 -5.25 25.58
N LEU A 22 20.80 -5.73 25.14
CA LEU A 22 20.98 -6.97 24.34
C LEU A 22 20.70 -8.21 25.20
N GLN A 23 19.49 -8.40 25.67
CA GLN A 23 19.06 -9.69 26.14
C GLN A 23 18.53 -10.48 24.96
N ALA A 24 19.38 -11.32 24.43
CA ALA A 24 19.09 -12.23 23.34
C ALA A 24 18.30 -13.42 23.85
N GLU A 25 17.00 -13.34 23.81
CA GLU A 25 16.16 -14.52 23.71
C GLU A 25 16.07 -14.92 22.24
N ASP A 26 16.00 -16.23 21.95
CA ASP A 26 16.24 -16.86 20.64
C ASP A 26 15.16 -16.58 19.57
N ASP A 27 14.85 -15.30 19.34
CA ASP A 27 13.88 -14.81 18.34
C ASP A 27 14.49 -14.64 16.94
N ARG A 28 15.71 -15.14 16.72
CA ARG A 28 16.41 -15.05 15.44
C ARG A 28 15.93 -16.14 14.48
N GLY A 29 15.71 -15.77 13.24
CA GLY A 29 15.39 -16.78 12.24
C GLY A 29 14.84 -16.23 10.94
N TRP A 30 14.79 -17.13 9.99
CA TRP A 30 14.16 -16.92 8.71
C TRP A 30 12.68 -17.24 8.78
N ASN A 31 11.86 -16.38 8.21
CA ASN A 31 10.45 -16.66 7.95
C ASN A 31 10.17 -16.43 6.49
N PHE A 32 9.32 -17.25 5.94
CA PHE A 32 8.73 -17.05 4.61
C PHE A 32 7.28 -16.61 4.77
N ALA A 33 6.90 -15.57 4.08
CA ALA A 33 5.52 -15.14 4.01
C ALA A 33 5.06 -15.09 2.55
N ALA A 34 3.82 -15.43 2.32
CA ALA A 34 3.17 -15.26 1.03
C ALA A 34 1.82 -14.60 1.27
N ARG A 35 1.58 -13.46 0.62
CA ARG A 35 0.30 -12.78 0.67
C ARG A 35 -0.32 -12.75 -0.72
N PHE A 36 -1.57 -13.20 -0.82
CA PHE A 36 -2.40 -13.03 -1.99
C PHE A 36 -3.50 -12.02 -1.66
N SER A 37 -3.56 -10.95 -2.42
CA SER A 37 -4.52 -9.87 -2.22
C SER A 37 -5.13 -9.44 -3.54
N GLY A 38 -6.30 -8.86 -3.48
CA GLY A 38 -6.98 -8.36 -4.66
C GLY A 38 -7.92 -7.23 -4.34
N SER A 39 -8.15 -6.41 -5.33
CA SER A 39 -9.13 -5.34 -5.29
C SER A 39 -9.94 -5.30 -6.57
N SER A 40 -11.22 -5.04 -6.41
CA SER A 40 -12.19 -4.89 -7.51
C SER A 40 -12.88 -3.55 -7.37
N ASN A 41 -12.90 -2.80 -8.44
CA ASN A 41 -13.54 -1.49 -8.52
C ASN A 41 -14.06 -1.22 -9.93
N SER A 42 -14.59 -0.02 -10.17
CA SER A 42 -15.12 0.36 -11.50
C SER A 42 -14.08 0.40 -12.62
N SER A 43 -12.77 0.43 -12.29
CA SER A 43 -11.68 0.42 -13.27
C SER A 43 -11.29 -1.00 -13.69
N GLY A 44 -11.55 -1.98 -12.84
CA GLY A 44 -11.21 -3.38 -13.09
C GLY A 44 -10.85 -4.15 -11.82
N VAL A 45 -10.21 -5.28 -12.02
CA VAL A 45 -9.73 -6.16 -10.95
C VAL A 45 -8.22 -6.21 -10.99
N VAL A 46 -7.57 -5.97 -9.85
CA VAL A 46 -6.12 -6.11 -9.67
C VAL A 46 -5.88 -7.16 -8.60
N LEU A 47 -5.19 -8.23 -8.96
CA LEU A 47 -4.73 -9.26 -8.04
C LEU A 47 -3.22 -9.15 -7.87
N LYS A 48 -2.72 -9.43 -6.67
CA LYS A 48 -1.31 -9.38 -6.31
C LYS A 48 -0.94 -10.61 -5.49
N ALA A 49 0.03 -11.38 -5.96
CA ALA A 49 0.74 -12.37 -5.17
C ALA A 49 2.06 -11.76 -4.71
N ASP A 50 2.32 -11.75 -3.41
CA ASP A 50 3.48 -11.09 -2.80
C ASP A 50 4.23 -12.07 -1.89
N PRO A 51 5.08 -12.93 -2.45
CA PRO A 51 5.99 -13.76 -1.68
C PRO A 51 7.11 -12.88 -1.10
N SER A 52 7.44 -13.11 0.16
CA SER A 52 8.53 -12.42 0.85
C SER A 52 9.29 -13.35 1.79
N LEU A 53 10.55 -13.04 1.95
CA LEU A 53 11.45 -13.69 2.89
C LEU A 53 11.87 -12.64 3.90
N ASP A 54 11.73 -12.93 5.18
CA ASP A 54 12.17 -12.06 6.25
C ASP A 54 13.16 -12.75 7.18
N TYR A 55 14.09 -11.98 7.71
CA TYR A 55 15.03 -12.41 8.72
C TYR A 55 14.91 -11.52 9.95
N ARG A 56 14.59 -12.14 11.07
CA ARG A 56 14.54 -11.48 12.37
C ARG A 56 15.90 -11.60 13.06
N PHE A 57 16.54 -10.46 13.32
CA PHE A 57 17.82 -10.39 14.04
C PHE A 57 17.62 -10.46 15.55
N ASN A 58 16.56 -9.85 16.03
CA ASN A 58 16.12 -9.85 17.42
C ASN A 58 14.65 -9.38 17.50
N ARG A 59 14.09 -9.29 18.70
CA ARG A 59 12.69 -8.86 18.92
C ARG A 59 12.37 -7.45 18.40
N TYR A 60 13.38 -6.63 18.16
CA TYR A 60 13.20 -5.24 17.73
C TYR A 60 13.44 -5.04 16.24
N PHE A 61 14.37 -5.80 15.65
CA PHE A 61 14.84 -5.51 14.30
C PHE A 61 14.70 -6.73 13.38
N GLN A 62 14.08 -6.50 12.24
CA GLN A 62 13.97 -7.44 11.14
C GLN A 62 14.21 -6.77 9.80
N THR A 63 14.67 -7.55 8.83
CA THR A 63 14.72 -7.19 7.42
C THR A 63 13.88 -8.16 6.62
N TYR A 64 13.35 -7.70 5.49
CA TYR A 64 12.57 -8.53 4.60
C TYR A 64 12.77 -8.11 3.15
N ALA A 65 12.57 -9.04 2.23
CA ALA A 65 12.61 -8.78 0.80
C ALA A 65 11.49 -9.55 0.11
N GLY A 66 10.96 -9.00 -0.97
CA GLY A 66 9.89 -9.64 -1.72
C GLY A 66 9.84 -9.19 -3.17
N LEU A 67 9.07 -9.94 -3.97
CA LEU A 67 8.90 -9.68 -5.38
C LEU A 67 7.43 -9.95 -5.78
N PRO A 68 6.59 -8.92 -5.86
CA PRO A 68 5.18 -9.10 -6.16
C PRO A 68 4.95 -9.45 -7.63
N VAL A 69 3.90 -10.25 -7.87
CA VAL A 69 3.39 -10.58 -9.20
C VAL A 69 1.96 -10.06 -9.28
N TYR A 70 1.65 -9.33 -10.34
CA TYR A 70 0.32 -8.75 -10.58
C TYR A 70 -0.41 -9.51 -11.69
N PHE A 71 -1.74 -9.59 -11.53
CA PHE A 71 -2.70 -10.05 -12.52
C PHE A 71 -3.81 -9.01 -12.57
N VAL A 72 -3.96 -8.35 -13.71
CA VAL A 72 -4.90 -7.25 -13.90
C VAL A 72 -5.90 -7.60 -14.97
N ASN A 73 -7.18 -7.43 -14.68
CA ASN A 73 -8.26 -7.50 -15.64
C ASN A 73 -8.95 -6.13 -15.70
N GLU A 74 -8.88 -5.49 -16.86
CA GLU A 74 -9.49 -4.20 -17.10
C GLU A 74 -11.02 -4.35 -17.25
N SER A 75 -11.76 -3.39 -16.70
CA SER A 75 -13.22 -3.35 -16.92
C SER A 75 -13.52 -2.91 -18.33
N SER A 76 -13.84 -3.84 -19.23
CA SER A 76 -14.29 -3.50 -20.57
C SER A 76 -15.80 -3.14 -20.57
N THR A 77 -16.10 -1.94 -21.03
CA THR A 77 -17.50 -1.50 -21.25
C THR A 77 -18.07 -2.06 -22.59
N SER A 78 -17.25 -2.77 -23.37
CA SER A 78 -17.64 -3.34 -24.66
C SER A 78 -17.83 -4.85 -24.59
N THR A 79 -19.00 -5.28 -25.00
CA THR A 79 -19.51 -6.69 -25.04
C THR A 79 -18.76 -7.64 -25.99
N ILE A 80 -17.63 -7.25 -26.61
CA ILE A 80 -17.03 -7.99 -27.72
C ILE A 80 -15.51 -8.26 -27.55
N SER A 81 -14.88 -7.78 -26.51
CA SER A 81 -13.46 -8.10 -26.30
C SER A 81 -13.33 -9.02 -25.09
N SER A 82 -12.85 -10.23 -25.29
CA SER A 82 -12.30 -11.05 -24.23
C SER A 82 -11.09 -10.28 -23.64
N ALA A 83 -11.35 -9.43 -22.65
CA ALA A 83 -10.32 -8.73 -21.92
C ALA A 83 -9.47 -9.79 -21.22
N GLY A 84 -8.30 -10.08 -21.78
CA GLY A 84 -7.36 -11.03 -21.20
C GLY A 84 -6.75 -10.44 -19.94
N PHE A 85 -6.40 -11.31 -18.99
CA PHE A 85 -5.58 -10.88 -17.86
C PHE A 85 -4.20 -10.42 -18.34
N VAL A 86 -3.84 -9.18 -17.99
CA VAL A 86 -2.47 -8.69 -18.14
C VAL A 86 -1.71 -9.06 -16.86
N ASN A 87 -0.65 -9.84 -17.00
CA ASN A 87 0.17 -10.25 -15.87
C ASN A 87 1.60 -9.75 -15.98
N GLY A 88 2.31 -9.75 -14.87
CA GLY A 88 3.72 -9.44 -14.82
C GLY A 88 4.27 -9.27 -13.42
N ILE A 89 5.59 -9.25 -13.38
CA ILE A 89 6.35 -9.01 -12.16
C ILE A 89 6.27 -7.52 -11.82
N GLY A 90 6.08 -7.22 -10.56
CA GLY A 90 6.15 -5.88 -10.02
C GLY A 90 7.57 -5.49 -9.58
N ASN A 91 7.65 -4.46 -8.78
CA ASN A 91 8.91 -3.98 -8.24
C ASN A 91 9.36 -4.84 -7.06
N GLY A 92 10.57 -5.40 -7.14
CA GLY A 92 11.23 -6.04 -6.01
C GLY A 92 11.56 -5.02 -4.93
N TYR A 93 11.45 -5.42 -3.67
CA TYR A 93 11.68 -4.53 -2.54
C TYR A 93 12.49 -5.18 -1.43
N VAL A 94 13.15 -4.32 -0.66
CA VAL A 94 13.81 -4.66 0.60
C VAL A 94 13.32 -3.70 1.67
N GLY A 95 12.94 -4.23 2.81
CA GLY A 95 12.44 -3.47 3.95
C GLY A 95 13.24 -3.73 5.22
N PHE A 96 13.29 -2.69 6.05
CA PHE A 96 13.88 -2.71 7.39
C PHE A 96 12.83 -2.26 8.38
N ARG A 97 12.56 -3.09 9.38
CA ARG A 97 11.59 -2.79 10.41
C ARG A 97 12.24 -2.75 11.77
N LEU A 98 12.05 -1.65 12.48
CA LEU A 98 12.30 -1.50 13.89
C LEU A 98 10.96 -1.51 14.63
N GLY A 99 10.76 -2.42 15.57
CA GLY A 99 9.54 -2.52 16.36
C GLY A 99 9.85 -2.49 17.85
N VAL A 100 9.02 -1.80 18.62
CA VAL A 100 9.10 -1.79 20.07
C VAL A 100 7.70 -2.04 20.62
N ASP A 101 7.54 -3.17 21.28
CA ASP A 101 6.32 -3.50 22.00
C ASP A 101 6.42 -2.97 23.42
N ASN A 102 5.49 -2.09 23.78
CA ASN A 102 5.43 -1.46 25.08
C ASN A 102 3.97 -1.48 25.56
N PRO A 103 3.70 -1.76 26.86
CA PRO A 103 2.35 -1.73 27.40
C PRO A 103 1.61 -0.40 27.22
N ALA A 104 2.35 0.70 27.10
CA ALA A 104 1.75 2.02 26.86
C ALA A 104 1.40 2.24 25.38
N VAL A 105 2.33 1.97 24.46
CA VAL A 105 2.17 2.16 23.02
C VAL A 105 3.14 1.24 22.28
N ASN A 106 2.64 0.43 21.38
CA ASN A 106 3.48 -0.29 20.42
C ASN A 106 3.89 0.67 19.31
N PHE A 107 5.16 0.67 18.98
CA PHE A 107 5.73 1.50 17.92
C PHE A 107 6.43 0.62 16.89
N ALA A 108 6.27 0.94 15.61
CA ALA A 108 7.06 0.34 14.54
C ALA A 108 7.46 1.40 13.53
N SER A 109 8.75 1.41 13.17
CA SER A 109 9.30 2.21 12.06
C SER A 109 9.70 1.26 10.94
N ASN A 110 9.20 1.50 9.74
CA ASN A 110 9.40 0.68 8.57
C ASN A 110 9.99 1.51 7.44
N LEU A 111 11.12 1.10 6.90
CA LEU A 111 11.80 1.75 5.76
C LEU A 111 11.89 0.74 4.62
N VAL A 112 11.26 1.04 3.49
CA VAL A 112 11.19 0.18 2.31
C VAL A 112 11.88 0.84 1.13
N PHE A 113 12.78 0.11 0.51
CA PHE A 113 13.41 0.47 -0.76
C PHE A 113 12.89 -0.46 -1.84
N THR A 114 12.47 0.11 -2.96
CA THR A 114 11.88 -0.66 -4.07
C THR A 114 12.69 -0.43 -5.35
N ALA A 115 13.15 -1.50 -5.96
CA ALA A 115 13.87 -1.47 -7.23
C ALA A 115 12.89 -1.53 -8.42
N PRO A 116 13.17 -0.84 -9.55
CA PRO A 116 12.25 -0.80 -10.70
C PRO A 116 12.39 -2.07 -11.57
N THR A 117 12.12 -3.24 -11.01
CA THR A 117 12.21 -4.53 -11.70
C THR A 117 10.98 -4.87 -12.54
N GLY A 118 9.85 -4.23 -12.24
CA GLY A 118 8.59 -4.46 -12.93
C GLY A 118 8.48 -3.76 -14.29
N ASN A 119 7.46 -4.14 -15.05
CA ASN A 119 7.18 -3.54 -16.36
C ASN A 119 6.46 -2.19 -16.19
N LYS A 120 7.11 -1.09 -16.61
CA LYS A 120 6.59 0.26 -16.54
C LYS A 120 5.38 0.46 -17.47
N ASP A 121 5.43 -0.10 -18.68
CA ASP A 121 4.38 0.11 -19.68
C ASP A 121 3.05 -0.56 -19.29
N LYS A 122 3.13 -1.58 -18.43
CA LYS A 122 1.98 -2.24 -17.81
C LYS A 122 1.58 -1.62 -16.46
N GLY A 123 2.20 -0.52 -16.03
CA GLY A 123 1.94 0.12 -14.74
C GLY A 123 2.39 -0.68 -13.51
N PHE A 124 3.19 -1.74 -13.69
CA PHE A 124 3.71 -2.56 -12.59
C PHE A 124 4.99 -2.00 -11.98
N SER A 125 5.51 -0.93 -12.57
CA SER A 125 6.71 -0.21 -12.11
C SER A 125 6.56 1.28 -12.38
N THR A 126 7.23 2.07 -11.56
CA THR A 126 7.44 3.50 -11.82
C THR A 126 8.65 3.75 -12.75
N GLY A 127 9.41 2.70 -13.10
CA GLY A 127 10.66 2.79 -13.84
C GLY A 127 11.80 3.45 -13.05
N ARG A 128 11.60 3.73 -11.77
CA ARG A 128 12.61 4.32 -10.87
C ARG A 128 12.54 3.67 -9.49
N ALA A 129 13.65 3.72 -8.77
CA ALA A 129 13.70 3.31 -7.37
C ALA A 129 12.79 4.20 -6.52
N THR A 130 12.09 3.58 -5.58
CA THR A 130 11.23 4.28 -4.64
C THR A 130 11.60 3.96 -3.20
N VAL A 131 11.27 4.88 -2.30
CA VAL A 131 11.53 4.78 -0.87
C VAL A 131 10.25 5.16 -0.13
N ASP A 132 9.91 4.39 0.89
CA ASP A 132 8.81 4.68 1.80
C ASP A 132 9.30 4.53 3.24
N TRP A 133 9.11 5.55 4.05
CA TRP A 133 9.39 5.51 5.47
C TRP A 133 8.11 5.78 6.26
N THR A 134 7.62 4.75 6.92
CA THR A 134 6.36 4.77 7.68
C THR A 134 6.61 4.48 9.15
N ASN A 135 6.03 5.28 10.02
CA ASN A 135 5.98 5.06 11.46
C ASN A 135 4.55 4.73 11.88
N SER A 136 4.38 3.67 12.64
CA SER A 136 3.09 3.16 13.09
C SER A 136 3.03 3.08 14.60
N PHE A 137 1.87 3.38 15.15
CA PHE A 137 1.57 3.37 16.57
C PHE A 137 0.29 2.58 16.79
N SER A 138 0.25 1.77 17.85
CA SER A 138 -0.97 1.10 18.25
C SER A 138 -0.98 0.85 19.76
N ARG A 139 -2.18 0.68 20.32
CA ARG A 139 -2.34 0.27 21.71
C ARG A 139 -3.56 -0.62 21.86
N LYS A 140 -3.38 -1.76 22.50
CA LYS A 140 -4.48 -2.68 22.78
C LYS A 140 -5.17 -2.31 24.08
N PHE A 141 -6.49 -2.05 24.03
CA PHE A 141 -7.38 -1.84 25.15
C PHE A 141 -8.43 -2.94 25.16
N SER A 142 -8.20 -4.02 25.91
CA SER A 142 -9.11 -5.17 25.94
C SER A 142 -9.40 -5.69 24.50
N ALA A 143 -10.61 -5.46 24.00
CA ALA A 143 -11.06 -5.87 22.68
C ALA A 143 -10.73 -4.85 21.57
N VAL A 144 -10.42 -3.60 21.90
CA VAL A 144 -10.21 -2.51 20.94
C VAL A 144 -8.72 -2.20 20.81
N THR A 145 -8.24 -2.09 19.60
CA THR A 145 -6.87 -1.71 19.28
C THR A 145 -6.89 -0.50 18.34
N PRO A 146 -6.90 0.75 18.87
CA PRO A 146 -6.65 1.92 18.04
C PRO A 146 -5.24 1.88 17.48
N PHE A 147 -5.09 2.39 16.26
CA PHE A 147 -3.81 2.51 15.58
C PHE A 147 -3.73 3.79 14.78
N GLY A 148 -2.51 4.18 14.45
CA GLY A 148 -2.23 5.26 13.52
C GLY A 148 -0.88 5.06 12.86
N SER A 149 -0.73 5.65 11.69
CA SER A 149 0.54 5.69 10.97
C SER A 149 0.76 7.03 10.30
N VAL A 150 2.02 7.39 10.13
CA VAL A 150 2.46 8.56 9.38
C VAL A 150 3.74 8.22 8.66
N GLY A 151 3.85 8.65 7.41
CA GLY A 151 5.02 8.37 6.59
C GLY A 151 5.28 9.40 5.50
N VAL A 152 6.46 9.25 4.90
CA VAL A 152 6.91 10.03 3.76
C VAL A 152 7.51 9.07 2.74
N ALA A 153 7.09 9.23 1.49
CA ALA A 153 7.54 8.38 0.39
C ALA A 153 7.74 9.19 -0.88
N ASN A 154 8.40 8.62 -1.87
CA ASN A 154 8.40 9.17 -3.22
C ASN A 154 7.46 8.39 -4.17
N THR A 155 6.53 7.64 -3.60
CA THR A 155 5.50 6.86 -4.31
C THR A 155 4.27 6.69 -3.45
N ILE A 156 3.11 6.47 -4.06
CA ILE A 156 1.95 5.94 -3.35
C ILE A 156 1.98 4.42 -3.51
N SER A 157 2.27 3.73 -2.42
CA SER A 157 2.29 2.27 -2.38
C SER A 157 0.89 1.67 -2.21
N ASP A 158 0.77 0.38 -2.53
CA ASP A 158 -0.39 -0.41 -2.11
C ASP A 158 -0.48 -0.38 -0.58
N THR A 159 -1.68 -0.40 -0.04
CA THR A 159 -1.88 -0.52 1.40
C THR A 159 -1.89 -2.00 1.82
N SER A 160 -1.81 -2.27 3.11
CA SER A 160 -2.03 -3.62 3.65
C SER A 160 -3.47 -4.12 3.40
N PHE A 161 -4.37 -3.22 3.07
CA PHE A 161 -5.79 -3.49 2.90
C PHE A 161 -6.18 -3.74 1.45
N PHE A 162 -5.68 -2.95 0.51
CA PHE A 162 -6.05 -3.13 -0.90
C PHE A 162 -4.93 -2.76 -1.86
N VAL A 163 -4.98 -3.38 -3.05
CA VAL A 163 -4.07 -3.11 -4.16
C VAL A 163 -4.63 -1.97 -4.98
N ARG A 164 -3.82 -0.92 -5.19
CA ARG A 164 -4.24 0.24 -5.98
C ARG A 164 -4.20 -0.06 -7.48
N PRO A 165 -5.14 0.51 -8.27
CA PRO A 165 -5.12 0.38 -9.73
C PRO A 165 -4.01 1.19 -10.41
N PHE A 166 -3.23 1.94 -9.65
CA PHE A 166 -2.13 2.76 -10.14
C PHE A 166 -0.97 2.79 -9.14
N SER A 167 0.20 3.22 -9.63
CA SER A 167 1.36 3.61 -8.82
C SER A 167 1.70 5.06 -9.10
N SER A 168 2.39 5.74 -8.20
CA SER A 168 2.85 7.11 -8.44
C SER A 168 4.36 7.25 -8.27
N LEU A 169 4.92 8.34 -8.78
CA LEU A 169 6.28 8.78 -8.51
C LEU A 169 6.27 10.28 -8.24
N GLY A 170 6.73 10.67 -7.07
CA GLY A 170 6.79 12.03 -6.56
C GLY A 170 6.66 12.04 -5.05
N LEU A 171 7.12 13.10 -4.40
CA LEU A 171 7.11 13.20 -2.95
C LEU A 171 5.68 13.23 -2.42
N VAL A 172 5.40 12.35 -1.46
CA VAL A 172 4.10 12.25 -0.79
C VAL A 172 4.29 12.07 0.71
N GLY A 173 3.45 12.72 1.49
CA GLY A 173 3.20 12.39 2.88
C GLY A 173 1.91 11.57 2.97
N HIS A 174 1.89 10.52 3.78
CA HIS A 174 0.71 9.70 4.00
C HIS A 174 0.46 9.50 5.49
N PHE A 175 -0.80 9.35 5.84
CA PHE A 175 -1.23 9.10 7.20
C PHE A 175 -2.50 8.24 7.20
N GLU A 176 -2.64 7.45 8.23
CA GLU A 176 -3.82 6.62 8.47
C GLU A 176 -4.10 6.56 9.96
N GLY A 177 -5.37 6.50 10.33
CA GLY A 177 -5.81 6.31 11.71
C GLY A 177 -7.09 5.51 11.76
N GLY A 178 -7.19 4.61 12.73
CA GLY A 178 -8.32 3.72 12.84
C GLY A 178 -8.33 2.89 14.11
N ALA A 179 -9.19 1.89 14.13
CA ALA A 179 -9.26 0.93 15.21
C ALA A 179 -9.68 -0.45 14.69
N THR A 180 -9.18 -1.47 15.36
CA THR A 180 -9.63 -2.85 15.21
C THR A 180 -10.31 -3.31 16.49
N VAL A 181 -11.43 -4.00 16.36
CA VAL A 181 -12.20 -4.59 17.46
C VAL A 181 -12.16 -6.11 17.33
N SER A 182 -11.56 -6.79 18.30
CA SER A 182 -11.55 -8.25 18.36
C SER A 182 -12.91 -8.74 18.89
N VAL A 183 -13.75 -9.23 17.99
CA VAL A 183 -15.09 -9.76 18.31
C VAL A 183 -14.96 -11.16 18.94
N SER A 184 -13.99 -11.93 18.49
CA SER A 184 -13.63 -13.24 19.06
C SER A 184 -12.13 -13.47 18.92
N ARG A 185 -11.66 -14.61 19.43
CA ARG A 185 -10.24 -15.02 19.25
C ARG A 185 -9.81 -15.22 17.80
N PHE A 186 -10.76 -15.30 16.87
CA PHE A 186 -10.49 -15.57 15.46
C PHE A 186 -11.00 -14.46 14.53
N VAL A 187 -11.83 -13.54 15.03
CA VAL A 187 -12.55 -12.56 14.20
C VAL A 187 -12.32 -11.16 14.71
N ASP A 188 -11.84 -10.31 13.82
CA ASP A 188 -11.61 -8.89 14.05
C ASP A 188 -12.43 -8.07 13.05
N LEU A 189 -13.01 -6.97 13.53
CA LEU A 189 -13.61 -5.92 12.71
C LEU A 189 -12.75 -4.69 12.78
N GLY A 190 -12.50 -4.06 11.65
CA GLY A 190 -11.68 -2.85 11.61
C GLY A 190 -12.25 -1.76 10.74
N GLY A 191 -11.80 -0.54 11.02
CA GLY A 191 -12.07 0.62 10.21
C GLY A 191 -10.97 1.64 10.36
N SER A 192 -10.65 2.35 9.26
CA SER A 192 -9.67 3.42 9.23
C SER A 192 -10.07 4.54 8.28
N ALA A 193 -9.48 5.71 8.51
CA ALA A 193 -9.45 6.81 7.55
C ALA A 193 -8.00 7.11 7.20
N TYR A 194 -7.77 7.44 5.93
CA TYR A 194 -6.42 7.72 5.43
C TYR A 194 -6.38 9.01 4.61
N GLY A 195 -5.19 9.56 4.48
CA GLY A 195 -4.91 10.67 3.60
C GLY A 195 -3.52 10.59 3.00
N VAL A 196 -3.42 11.04 1.76
CA VAL A 196 -2.18 11.21 1.01
C VAL A 196 -2.09 12.65 0.55
N ARG A 197 -0.97 13.29 0.83
CA ARG A 197 -0.68 14.65 0.42
C ARG A 197 0.61 14.66 -0.39
N ALA A 198 0.45 14.94 -1.66
CA ALA A 198 1.57 15.03 -2.59
C ALA A 198 2.18 16.44 -2.60
N SER A 199 3.43 16.53 -3.01
CA SER A 199 4.17 17.78 -3.15
C SER A 199 4.95 17.77 -4.47
N GLY A 200 4.97 18.93 -5.14
CA GLY A 200 5.67 19.10 -6.40
C GLY A 200 5.03 18.37 -7.58
N GLN A 201 5.83 18.05 -8.57
CA GLN A 201 5.39 17.34 -9.77
C GLN A 201 5.21 15.85 -9.46
N GLN A 202 4.13 15.28 -9.95
CA GLN A 202 3.76 13.89 -9.76
C GLN A 202 3.63 13.18 -11.10
N LYS A 203 3.94 11.87 -11.10
CA LYS A 203 3.66 10.96 -12.22
C LYS A 203 2.79 9.83 -11.73
N ILE A 204 1.74 9.51 -12.47
CA ILE A 204 0.87 8.36 -12.20
C ILE A 204 1.08 7.33 -13.30
N PHE A 205 1.26 6.07 -12.90
CA PHE A 205 1.40 4.91 -13.78
C PHE A 205 0.20 3.99 -13.56
N SER A 206 -0.61 3.83 -14.60
CA SER A 206 -1.83 3.03 -14.54
C SER A 206 -1.53 1.55 -14.71
N LYS A 207 -2.15 0.72 -13.87
CA LYS A 207 -2.24 -0.75 -14.06
C LYS A 207 -3.47 -1.13 -14.87
N VAL A 208 -4.45 -0.22 -14.96
CA VAL A 208 -5.72 -0.39 -15.68
C VAL A 208 -5.93 0.78 -16.62
N LEU A 209 -6.32 0.49 -17.86
CA LEU A 209 -6.68 1.51 -18.84
C LEU A 209 -8.09 1.22 -19.35
N LYS A 210 -8.96 2.22 -19.30
CA LYS A 210 -10.26 2.12 -19.99
C LYS A 210 -10.05 2.38 -21.46
N HIS A 211 -10.26 1.38 -22.27
CA HIS A 211 -10.36 1.56 -23.73
C HIS A 211 -11.56 2.45 -24.00
N GLN A 212 -11.31 3.69 -24.44
CA GLN A 212 -12.37 4.50 -25.02
C GLN A 212 -12.89 3.73 -26.25
N ALA A 213 -14.19 3.42 -26.24
CA ALA A 213 -14.87 2.93 -27.43
C ALA A 213 -14.52 3.91 -28.55
N THR A 214 -13.94 3.39 -29.64
CA THR A 214 -13.54 4.16 -30.81
C THR A 214 -14.76 4.97 -31.26
N SER A 215 -14.80 6.26 -30.96
CA SER A 215 -15.83 7.15 -31.49
C SER A 215 -15.62 7.18 -32.99
N THR A 216 -16.61 6.75 -33.73
CA THR A 216 -16.72 6.88 -35.18
C THR A 216 -16.33 8.31 -35.54
N PRO A 217 -15.42 8.54 -36.51
CA PRO A 217 -15.06 9.90 -36.94
C PRO A 217 -16.29 10.57 -37.55
N GLY A 218 -16.96 11.44 -36.83
CA GLY A 218 -18.12 12.15 -37.38
C GLY A 218 -19.03 12.87 -36.38
N SER A 219 -18.78 12.85 -35.08
CA SER A 219 -19.58 13.62 -34.13
C SER A 219 -18.70 14.54 -33.29
N SER A 220 -18.37 15.69 -33.88
CA SER A 220 -17.95 16.86 -33.14
C SER A 220 -19.17 17.45 -32.45
N ASN A 221 -19.41 17.12 -31.20
CA ASN A 221 -20.08 17.92 -30.17
C ASN A 221 -20.56 16.99 -29.07
N SER A 222 -19.69 16.68 -28.12
CA SER A 222 -20.13 16.42 -26.78
C SER A 222 -19.10 16.99 -25.80
N SER A 223 -19.30 18.28 -25.48
CA SER A 223 -18.93 18.87 -24.22
C SER A 223 -19.70 18.19 -23.09
N GLY A 224 -19.56 16.89 -22.99
CA GLY A 224 -19.92 16.07 -21.83
C GLY A 224 -18.85 16.30 -20.77
N GLN A 225 -18.95 17.42 -20.06
CA GLN A 225 -18.36 17.59 -18.75
C GLN A 225 -18.96 16.53 -17.83
N GLY A 226 -18.52 15.29 -17.99
CA GLY A 226 -18.69 14.27 -16.96
C GLY A 226 -18.00 14.79 -15.71
N LYS A 227 -18.77 15.10 -14.68
CA LYS A 227 -18.35 15.45 -13.32
C LYS A 227 -17.60 14.30 -12.65
N GLY A 228 -16.62 13.72 -13.28
CA GLY A 228 -15.69 12.75 -12.75
C GLY A 228 -14.34 13.44 -12.71
N LYS A 229 -14.13 14.37 -11.78
CA LYS A 229 -12.79 14.77 -11.40
C LYS A 229 -12.02 13.49 -11.10
N ASN A 230 -10.99 13.16 -11.92
CA ASN A 230 -9.79 12.53 -11.47
C ASN A 230 -9.60 11.02 -11.64
N ARG A 231 -10.11 10.44 -12.71
CA ARG A 231 -9.63 9.10 -13.09
C ARG A 231 -8.45 9.22 -14.07
N VAL A 232 -7.47 10.05 -13.70
CA VAL A 232 -6.25 10.27 -14.51
C VAL A 232 -5.49 9.00 -14.82
N PHE A 233 -5.63 7.98 -13.97
CA PHE A 233 -5.02 6.66 -14.15
C PHE A 233 -5.83 5.75 -15.10
N GLU A 234 -7.06 6.08 -15.48
CA GLU A 234 -7.87 5.25 -16.38
C GLU A 234 -7.70 5.63 -17.87
N THR A 235 -7.17 6.80 -18.16
CA THR A 235 -7.13 7.36 -19.51
C THR A 235 -5.78 7.26 -20.21
N SER A 236 -4.69 7.08 -19.44
CA SER A 236 -3.33 7.05 -19.94
C SER A 236 -2.46 6.13 -19.10
N SER A 237 -1.49 5.45 -19.73
CA SER A 237 -0.52 4.61 -19.03
C SER A 237 0.41 5.42 -18.12
N GLU A 238 0.74 6.64 -18.51
CA GLU A 238 1.52 7.60 -17.71
C GLU A 238 0.85 8.98 -17.80
N THR A 239 0.61 9.59 -16.63
CA THR A 239 0.09 10.96 -16.52
C THR A 239 1.03 11.78 -15.65
N VAL A 240 1.42 12.95 -16.12
CA VAL A 240 2.27 13.91 -15.39
C VAL A 240 1.46 15.13 -15.03
N GLY A 241 1.52 15.57 -13.79
CA GLY A 241 0.80 16.76 -13.33
C GLY A 241 1.33 17.31 -12.01
N SER A 242 0.61 18.29 -11.49
CA SER A 242 0.88 18.88 -10.17
C SER A 242 0.54 17.91 -9.04
N ALA A 243 0.83 18.30 -7.80
CA ALA A 243 0.53 17.53 -6.60
C ALA A 243 -0.92 17.01 -6.54
N ASP A 244 -1.87 17.76 -7.06
CA ASP A 244 -3.31 17.46 -6.97
C ASP A 244 -3.70 16.12 -7.61
N ILE A 245 -2.96 15.67 -8.63
CA ILE A 245 -3.27 14.38 -9.29
C ILE A 245 -2.96 13.15 -8.41
N ALA A 246 -2.16 13.32 -7.36
CA ALA A 246 -1.76 12.25 -6.45
C ALA A 246 -2.31 12.45 -5.02
N ASN A 247 -2.97 13.56 -4.73
CA ASN A 247 -3.68 13.74 -3.47
C ASN A 247 -4.84 12.75 -3.39
N ASP A 248 -4.97 12.09 -2.23
CA ASP A 248 -6.06 11.16 -1.98
C ASP A 248 -6.47 11.20 -0.50
N HIS A 249 -7.73 10.88 -0.24
CA HIS A 249 -8.23 10.63 1.09
C HIS A 249 -9.45 9.72 1.03
N GLY A 250 -9.68 8.98 2.08
CA GLY A 250 -10.77 8.04 2.11
C GLY A 250 -10.84 7.26 3.41
N PHE A 251 -11.62 6.21 3.37
CA PHE A 251 -11.76 5.29 4.49
C PHE A 251 -11.80 3.84 4.03
N SER A 252 -11.53 2.95 4.97
CA SER A 252 -11.60 1.50 4.77
C SER A 252 -12.31 0.84 5.94
N THR A 253 -13.03 -0.24 5.66
CA THR A 253 -13.62 -1.13 6.67
C THR A 253 -13.35 -2.57 6.30
N TRP A 254 -13.10 -3.45 7.27
CA TRP A 254 -12.76 -4.84 6.99
C TRP A 254 -13.20 -5.79 8.10
N LEU A 255 -13.39 -7.03 7.68
CA LEU A 255 -13.50 -8.21 8.52
C LEU A 255 -12.19 -9.01 8.37
N GLY A 256 -11.52 -9.27 9.47
CA GLY A 256 -10.36 -10.15 9.57
C GLY A 256 -10.74 -11.47 10.20
N ILE A 257 -10.21 -12.57 9.67
CA ILE A 257 -10.39 -13.93 10.21
C ILE A 257 -9.01 -14.56 10.34
N ASN A 258 -8.62 -14.88 11.57
CA ASN A 258 -7.31 -15.42 11.93
C ASN A 258 -7.48 -16.84 12.51
N PRO A 259 -7.74 -17.88 11.68
CA PRO A 259 -8.02 -19.23 12.18
C PRO A 259 -6.81 -19.86 12.86
N ARG A 260 -5.61 -19.46 12.50
CA ARG A 260 -4.32 -19.88 13.08
C ARG A 260 -3.35 -18.70 13.09
N SER A 261 -2.32 -18.77 13.90
CA SER A 261 -1.27 -17.72 13.98
C SER A 261 -0.50 -17.50 12.69
N ASN A 262 -0.49 -18.48 11.79
CA ASN A 262 0.23 -18.44 10.53
C ASN A 262 -0.66 -18.22 9.30
N VAL A 263 -1.98 -18.06 9.47
CA VAL A 263 -2.93 -17.82 8.35
C VAL A 263 -3.88 -16.71 8.74
N ASP A 264 -3.98 -15.72 7.89
CA ASP A 264 -4.97 -14.63 8.02
C ASP A 264 -5.77 -14.46 6.73
N PHE A 265 -7.05 -14.19 6.89
CA PHE A 265 -7.97 -13.81 5.82
C PHE A 265 -8.51 -12.42 6.11
N GLN A 266 -8.72 -11.64 5.09
CA GLN A 266 -9.29 -10.32 5.21
C GLN A 266 -10.20 -10.05 4.01
N ILE A 267 -11.37 -9.47 4.26
CA ILE A 267 -12.25 -8.93 3.23
C ILE A 267 -12.77 -7.59 3.70
N GLY A 268 -12.92 -6.65 2.77
CA GLY A 268 -13.37 -5.33 3.16
C GLY A 268 -13.75 -4.44 1.99
N TYR A 269 -14.07 -3.23 2.35
CA TYR A 269 -14.45 -2.16 1.46
C TYR A 269 -13.61 -0.92 1.75
N SER A 270 -13.17 -0.24 0.71
CA SER A 270 -12.47 1.03 0.78
C SER A 270 -13.09 2.03 -0.20
N ARG A 271 -13.18 3.28 0.21
CA ARG A 271 -13.58 4.37 -0.66
C ARG A 271 -12.53 5.46 -0.68
N SER A 272 -12.04 5.77 -1.88
CA SER A 272 -11.32 6.99 -2.15
C SER A 272 -12.33 8.10 -2.48
N ALA A 273 -12.35 9.15 -1.67
CA ALA A 273 -13.22 10.29 -1.91
C ALA A 273 -12.71 11.17 -3.03
N THR A 274 -11.38 11.24 -3.21
CA THR A 274 -10.76 12.04 -4.28
C THR A 274 -11.01 11.46 -5.66
N TYR A 275 -10.86 10.15 -5.80
CA TYR A 275 -11.05 9.46 -7.09
C TYR A 275 -12.49 8.94 -7.26
N GLU A 276 -13.37 9.16 -6.27
CA GLU A 276 -14.73 8.61 -6.25
C GLU A 276 -14.74 7.10 -6.55
N LEU A 277 -13.76 6.38 -5.96
CA LEU A 277 -13.49 4.99 -6.26
C LEU A 277 -13.90 4.09 -5.09
N ASP A 278 -14.94 3.31 -5.31
CA ASP A 278 -15.40 2.28 -4.42
C ASP A 278 -14.66 0.97 -4.74
N THR A 279 -14.03 0.38 -3.75
CA THR A 279 -13.17 -0.80 -3.92
C THR A 279 -13.56 -1.88 -2.93
N LEU A 280 -13.93 -3.05 -3.43
CA LEU A 280 -13.98 -4.27 -2.65
C LEU A 280 -12.59 -4.91 -2.66
N PHE A 281 -12.09 -5.31 -1.51
CA PHE A 281 -10.79 -5.94 -1.41
C PHE A 281 -10.83 -7.22 -0.58
N PHE A 282 -9.85 -8.09 -0.84
CA PHE A 282 -9.58 -9.26 -0.01
C PHE A 282 -8.08 -9.48 0.12
N GLY A 283 -7.70 -10.23 1.13
CA GLY A 283 -6.33 -10.68 1.34
C GLY A 283 -6.29 -12.01 2.05
N VAL A 284 -5.32 -12.83 1.67
CA VAL A 284 -4.99 -14.09 2.34
C VAL A 284 -3.49 -14.07 2.59
N GLY A 285 -3.09 -14.21 3.84
CA GLY A 285 -1.70 -14.25 4.24
C GLY A 285 -1.33 -15.61 4.81
N PHE A 286 -0.13 -16.08 4.44
CA PHE A 286 0.48 -17.29 4.99
C PHE A 286 1.87 -16.93 5.51
N ARG A 287 2.20 -17.45 6.69
CA ARG A 287 3.51 -17.27 7.32
C ARG A 287 4.07 -18.64 7.70
N PHE A 288 5.31 -18.88 7.31
CA PHE A 288 6.04 -20.12 7.56
C PHE A 288 7.40 -19.75 8.16
N GLY A 289 7.66 -20.25 9.34
CA GLY A 289 8.88 -20.01 10.10
C GLY A 289 8.70 -20.45 11.56
N LYS A 290 9.81 -20.45 12.29
CA LYS A 290 9.78 -20.73 13.74
C LYS A 290 9.35 -19.49 14.49
#